data_83c06eb3346dc9b14b77ad262b2b9739
#
_entry.id   83c06eb3346dc9b14b77ad262b2b9739
#
_cell.length_a   1.000
_cell.length_b   1.000
_cell.length_c   1.000
_cell.angle_alpha   90.00
_cell.angle_beta   90.00
_cell.angle_gamma   90.00
#
_symmetry.space_group_name_H-M   'P 1'
#
loop_
_entity.id
_entity.type
_entity.pdbx_description
1 polymer ?
#
loop_
_entity_poly.entity_id
_entity_poly.type
_entity_poly.pdbx_seq_one_letter_code
_entity_poly.pdbx_strand_id
1 'polypeptide(L)'
;MSSKTYGFGHSLTTFANVNAYKQLPSGDRISALIEGDYLNTTNSMFNNYQLKYLKSNAISDYRNRYDNTPSYSYNYRVGPQYTFVIPNGFRLFTGYQYQQKGSYRNNQKYRLDKLDKWQEENHDLGSLPSSRDSLLLALDANNSYKGYYISKQNSVSLGFGCSKSKNHNNVFFNTNVSVGYKSEKLDYRNSLLNTSVKQYNWVAGLSLNMGFTINKYSFYGTITSKMETPDLYSKITRSDNSNPLAISLGNPNLKNSRKTNVSLTFSYNNNRRFKLPMAFININIHQNAVANGFTYNPTTGVYTYKPQNVKGNWYGNIGLYDTFPLDNKNYFTLVNAIVYSYNHNVDFTGVTGQTESMLSKVNNHWLEDNLSLNYQKGGLTCSLVGEMKWRYAYSRRENFSTIRTLDFNYGMLGSYKFKFGLETGMDLKMFSRRGYSDPLINANDLICNVYISKSFLKGKLAAKLEGYDIFHQLKSISYEINGQGKTETRFNAIPNYLMLHLIYKMNISGKK
;
A
#
# COMPACT_ATOMS: atom_id res chain seq x y z
N MET A 1 4.77 11.14 25.78
CA MET A 1 5.62 10.06 25.23
C MET A 1 6.59 10.67 24.25
N SER A 2 7.88 10.39 24.36
CA SER A 2 8.93 10.73 23.38
C SER A 2 9.49 9.42 22.84
N SER A 3 9.75 9.35 21.54
CA SER A 3 10.33 8.16 20.89
C SER A 3 11.31 8.56 19.81
N LYS A 4 12.48 7.90 19.82
CA LYS A 4 13.49 7.99 18.76
C LYS A 4 13.69 6.60 18.19
N THR A 5 13.77 6.49 16.86
CA THR A 5 13.93 5.19 16.18
C THR A 5 15.04 5.30 15.13
N TYR A 6 15.89 4.29 15.09
CA TYR A 6 16.92 4.11 14.07
C TYR A 6 16.89 2.66 13.57
N GLY A 7 16.96 2.45 12.27
CA GLY A 7 16.92 1.11 11.72
C GLY A 7 17.76 0.97 10.47
N PHE A 8 18.29 -0.23 10.27
CA PHE A 8 18.99 -0.63 9.06
C PHE A 8 18.68 -2.10 8.75
N GLY A 9 18.86 -2.47 7.50
CA GLY A 9 18.64 -3.85 7.09
C GLY A 9 19.22 -4.10 5.71
N HIS A 10 19.35 -5.37 5.39
CA HIS A 10 19.72 -5.82 4.06
C HIS A 10 18.80 -6.97 3.63
N SER A 11 18.59 -7.06 2.32
CA SER A 11 17.77 -8.10 1.73
C SER A 11 18.42 -8.63 0.45
N LEU A 12 18.30 -9.94 0.26
CA LEU A 12 18.62 -10.63 -0.99
C LEU A 12 17.33 -11.26 -1.52
N THR A 13 16.93 -10.88 -2.73
CA THR A 13 15.78 -11.45 -3.42
C THR A 13 16.25 -12.15 -4.69
N THR A 14 15.84 -13.41 -4.86
CA THR A 14 16.05 -14.17 -6.08
C THR A 14 14.69 -14.59 -6.64
N PHE A 15 14.55 -14.53 -7.96
CA PHE A 15 13.33 -14.90 -8.65
C PHE A 15 13.67 -15.69 -9.92
N ALA A 16 12.91 -16.75 -10.18
CA ALA A 16 12.98 -17.52 -11.41
C ALA A 16 11.58 -17.79 -11.94
N ASN A 17 11.37 -17.61 -13.24
CA ASN A 17 10.11 -17.91 -13.91
C ASN A 17 10.40 -18.58 -15.24
N VAL A 18 9.82 -19.75 -15.47
CA VAL A 18 9.89 -20.51 -16.72
C VAL A 18 8.48 -20.81 -17.19
N ASN A 19 8.14 -20.31 -18.38
CA ASN A 19 6.90 -20.62 -19.06
C ASN A 19 7.21 -21.40 -20.33
N ALA A 20 6.77 -22.66 -20.37
CA ALA A 20 6.87 -23.51 -21.55
C ALA A 20 5.48 -23.75 -22.16
N TYR A 21 5.40 -23.77 -23.45
CA TYR A 21 4.18 -24.17 -24.13
C TYR A 21 4.46 -24.91 -25.45
N LYS A 22 3.53 -25.79 -25.81
CA LYS A 22 3.53 -26.48 -27.11
C LYS A 22 2.14 -26.44 -27.71
N GLN A 23 2.03 -26.00 -28.93
CA GLN A 23 0.82 -26.14 -29.72
C GLN A 23 0.81 -27.51 -30.39
N LEU A 24 -0.32 -28.21 -30.28
CA LEU A 24 -0.52 -29.53 -30.87
C LEU A 24 -1.07 -29.42 -32.30
N PRO A 25 -0.97 -30.49 -33.13
CA PRO A 25 -1.54 -30.49 -34.46
C PRO A 25 -3.06 -30.26 -34.49
N SER A 26 -3.77 -30.63 -33.44
CA SER A 26 -5.22 -30.35 -33.26
C SER A 26 -5.54 -28.87 -33.07
N GLY A 27 -4.52 -28.01 -32.89
CA GLY A 27 -4.68 -26.60 -32.50
C GLY A 27 -4.70 -26.38 -30.99
N ASP A 28 -4.82 -27.42 -30.20
CA ASP A 28 -4.79 -27.36 -28.74
C ASP A 28 -3.42 -26.90 -28.20
N ARG A 29 -3.40 -26.49 -26.94
CA ARG A 29 -2.16 -26.02 -26.33
C ARG A 29 -1.92 -26.68 -24.98
N ILE A 30 -0.73 -27.22 -24.80
CA ILE A 30 -0.18 -27.60 -23.49
C ILE A 30 0.75 -26.49 -23.02
N SER A 31 0.62 -26.09 -21.76
CA SER A 31 1.56 -25.13 -21.16
C SER A 31 1.90 -25.54 -19.72
N ALA A 32 3.08 -25.16 -19.28
CA ALA A 32 3.54 -25.36 -17.92
C ALA A 32 4.21 -24.08 -17.39
N LEU A 33 3.84 -23.71 -16.20
CA LEU A 33 4.46 -22.62 -15.43
C LEU A 33 5.30 -23.23 -14.31
N ILE A 34 6.55 -22.80 -14.19
CA ILE A 34 7.41 -23.04 -13.02
C ILE A 34 7.89 -21.67 -12.56
N GLU A 35 7.55 -21.33 -11.33
CA GLU A 35 7.88 -20.04 -10.73
C GLU A 35 8.42 -20.27 -9.33
N GLY A 36 9.47 -19.54 -8.96
CA GLY A 36 10.03 -19.59 -7.63
C GLY A 36 10.64 -18.27 -7.22
N ASP A 37 10.46 -17.92 -5.96
CA ASP A 37 11.11 -16.78 -5.33
C ASP A 37 11.70 -17.18 -3.97
N TYR A 38 12.80 -16.55 -3.63
CA TYR A 38 13.46 -16.66 -2.34
C TYR A 38 13.84 -15.25 -1.87
N LEU A 39 13.51 -14.96 -0.63
CA LEU A 39 13.82 -13.71 0.03
C LEU A 39 14.55 -14.01 1.34
N ASN A 40 15.72 -13.42 1.53
CA ASN A 40 16.44 -13.43 2.79
C ASN A 40 16.60 -11.99 3.27
N THR A 41 16.19 -11.71 4.51
CA THR A 41 16.26 -10.37 5.09
C THR A 41 16.79 -10.43 6.51
N THR A 42 17.54 -9.41 6.88
CA THR A 42 17.87 -9.12 8.27
C THR A 42 17.56 -7.66 8.52
N ASN A 43 16.66 -7.43 9.47
CA ASN A 43 16.27 -6.09 9.91
C ASN A 43 16.71 -5.88 11.35
N SER A 44 17.42 -4.78 11.59
CA SER A 44 17.85 -4.33 12.89
C SER A 44 17.21 -2.98 13.18
N MET A 45 16.53 -2.85 14.31
CA MET A 45 15.83 -1.63 14.68
C MET A 45 16.11 -1.29 16.15
N PHE A 46 16.53 -0.06 16.37
CA PHE A 46 16.69 0.53 17.69
C PHE A 46 15.52 1.45 17.97
N ASN A 47 14.96 1.35 19.14
CA ASN A 47 13.88 2.20 19.60
C ASN A 47 14.12 2.62 21.04
N ASN A 48 14.29 3.92 21.22
CA ASN A 48 14.41 4.52 22.54
C ASN A 48 13.15 5.34 22.79
N TYR A 49 12.41 5.03 23.85
CA TYR A 49 11.25 5.80 24.22
C TYR A 49 11.15 6.07 25.72
N GLN A 50 10.56 7.19 26.04
CA GLN A 50 10.26 7.61 27.38
C GLN A 50 8.76 7.92 27.52
N LEU A 51 8.09 7.26 28.45
CA LEU A 51 6.71 7.48 28.81
C LEU A 51 6.65 8.17 30.16
N LYS A 52 6.10 9.38 30.22
CA LYS A 52 5.83 10.11 31.46
C LYS A 52 4.33 10.23 31.66
N TYR A 53 3.83 9.80 32.80
CA TYR A 53 2.44 10.00 33.19
C TYR A 53 2.29 11.37 33.87
N LEU A 54 1.46 12.25 33.25
CA LEU A 54 1.30 13.63 33.74
C LEU A 54 0.20 13.80 34.78
N LYS A 55 -0.75 12.86 34.86
CA LYS A 55 -1.94 12.94 35.71
C LYS A 55 -2.10 11.76 36.68
N SER A 56 -1.15 10.88 36.78
CA SER A 56 -1.19 9.72 37.67
C SER A 56 0.15 9.55 38.36
N ASN A 57 0.13 8.93 39.57
CA ASN A 57 1.35 8.56 40.28
C ASN A 57 2.03 7.31 39.69
N ALA A 58 1.69 6.92 38.45
CA ALA A 58 2.31 5.80 37.78
C ALA A 58 3.78 6.11 37.47
N ILE A 59 4.62 5.11 37.68
CA ILE A 59 6.06 5.22 37.44
C ILE A 59 6.31 5.45 35.94
N SER A 60 7.13 6.44 35.63
CA SER A 60 7.60 6.69 34.24
C SER A 60 8.33 5.46 33.71
N ASP A 61 8.07 5.10 32.47
CA ASP A 61 8.71 3.94 31.80
C ASP A 61 9.71 4.45 30.76
N TYR A 62 10.97 4.06 30.93
CA TYR A 62 12.04 4.27 29.94
C TYR A 62 12.43 2.93 29.36
N ARG A 63 12.51 2.85 28.03
CA ARG A 63 12.97 1.65 27.33
C ARG A 63 13.93 2.01 26.21
N ASN A 64 15.08 1.33 26.25
CA ASN A 64 16.02 1.30 25.14
C ASN A 64 15.99 -0.11 24.56
N ARG A 65 15.47 -0.24 23.34
CA ARG A 65 15.21 -1.53 22.70
C ARG A 65 16.04 -1.69 21.43
N TYR A 66 16.51 -2.90 21.25
CA TYR A 66 17.10 -3.38 20.02
C TYR A 66 16.32 -4.61 19.54
N ASP A 67 15.77 -4.55 18.34
CA ASP A 67 15.08 -5.66 17.69
C ASP A 67 15.91 -6.14 16.51
N ASN A 68 16.26 -7.43 16.48
CA ASN A 68 16.98 -8.08 15.39
C ASN A 68 16.14 -9.23 14.82
N THR A 69 15.83 -9.16 13.52
CA THR A 69 14.89 -10.10 12.90
C THR A 69 15.48 -10.69 11.61
N PRO A 70 16.43 -11.64 11.73
CA PRO A 70 16.79 -12.44 10.57
C PRO A 70 15.64 -13.35 10.16
N SER A 71 15.32 -13.36 8.88
CA SER A 71 14.21 -14.12 8.31
C SER A 71 14.50 -14.52 6.88
N TYR A 72 13.95 -15.66 6.48
CA TYR A 72 13.88 -16.01 5.07
C TYR A 72 12.49 -16.51 4.71
N SER A 73 12.13 -16.36 3.44
CA SER A 73 10.92 -16.93 2.88
C SER A 73 11.18 -17.45 1.46
N TYR A 74 10.42 -18.47 1.10
CA TYR A 74 10.41 -18.99 -0.25
C TYR A 74 8.98 -19.29 -0.69
N ASN A 75 8.75 -19.20 -1.98
CA ASN A 75 7.53 -19.63 -2.61
C ASN A 75 7.90 -20.28 -3.94
N TYR A 76 7.36 -21.46 -4.23
CA TYR A 76 7.44 -22.02 -5.56
C TYR A 76 6.08 -22.54 -6.01
N ARG A 77 5.86 -22.46 -7.29
CA ARG A 77 4.62 -22.82 -7.95
C ARG A 77 4.90 -23.58 -9.23
N VAL A 78 4.21 -24.70 -9.40
CA VAL A 78 4.25 -25.49 -10.64
C VAL A 78 2.82 -25.68 -11.10
N GLY A 79 2.58 -25.41 -12.39
CA GLY A 79 1.21 -25.47 -12.93
C GLY A 79 1.16 -25.89 -14.39
N PRO A 80 0.90 -27.19 -14.67
CA PRO A 80 0.49 -27.63 -16.00
C PRO A 80 -0.93 -27.19 -16.33
N GLN A 81 -1.15 -26.81 -17.58
CA GLN A 81 -2.45 -26.43 -18.11
C GLN A 81 -2.63 -26.98 -19.52
N TYR A 82 -3.82 -27.49 -19.78
CA TYR A 82 -4.27 -27.88 -21.12
C TYR A 82 -5.37 -26.93 -21.59
N THR A 83 -5.28 -26.49 -22.84
CA THR A 83 -6.27 -25.63 -23.48
C THR A 83 -6.80 -26.31 -24.74
N PHE A 84 -8.07 -26.66 -24.71
CA PHE A 84 -8.82 -27.15 -25.85
C PHE A 84 -9.25 -25.96 -26.71
N VAL A 85 -8.90 -25.99 -27.97
CA VAL A 85 -9.31 -24.97 -28.96
C VAL A 85 -10.54 -25.49 -29.69
N ILE A 86 -11.64 -24.76 -29.54
CA ILE A 86 -12.92 -25.07 -30.17
C ILE A 86 -13.12 -24.09 -31.34
N PRO A 87 -13.75 -24.53 -32.46
CA PRO A 87 -14.04 -23.63 -33.58
C PRO A 87 -14.75 -22.34 -33.15
N ASN A 88 -14.66 -21.32 -33.99
CA ASN A 88 -15.27 -20.00 -33.74
C ASN A 88 -14.67 -19.17 -32.58
N GLY A 89 -13.43 -19.46 -32.16
CA GLY A 89 -12.71 -18.67 -31.15
C GLY A 89 -13.01 -19.04 -29.71
N PHE A 90 -13.69 -20.16 -29.47
CA PHE A 90 -13.94 -20.70 -28.15
C PHE A 90 -12.77 -21.53 -27.64
N ARG A 91 -12.59 -21.54 -26.31
CA ARG A 91 -11.54 -22.31 -25.65
C ARG A 91 -12.07 -22.83 -24.32
N LEU A 92 -11.76 -24.07 -24.02
CA LEU A 92 -11.91 -24.66 -22.68
C LEU A 92 -10.51 -24.93 -22.14
N PHE A 93 -10.24 -24.55 -20.91
CA PHE A 93 -8.95 -24.81 -20.31
C PHE A 93 -9.09 -25.44 -18.92
N THR A 94 -8.24 -26.40 -18.65
CA THR A 94 -8.11 -27.04 -17.35
C THR A 94 -6.67 -26.98 -16.91
N GLY A 95 -6.45 -26.80 -15.64
CA GLY A 95 -5.11 -26.72 -15.07
C GLY A 95 -5.06 -27.28 -13.67
N TYR A 96 -3.90 -27.80 -13.33
CA TYR A 96 -3.53 -28.15 -11.97
C TYR A 96 -2.43 -27.21 -11.52
N GLN A 97 -2.42 -26.80 -10.27
CA GLN A 97 -1.39 -26.00 -9.69
C GLN A 97 -1.01 -26.52 -8.31
N TYR A 98 0.26 -26.79 -8.12
CA TYR A 98 0.87 -26.96 -6.82
C TYR A 98 1.62 -25.71 -6.42
N GLN A 99 1.41 -25.26 -5.18
CA GLN A 99 2.17 -24.14 -4.60
C GLN A 99 2.64 -24.52 -3.20
N GLN A 100 3.90 -24.24 -2.91
CA GLN A 100 4.43 -24.32 -1.56
C GLN A 100 5.08 -23.00 -1.18
N LYS A 101 4.75 -22.53 0.02
CA LYS A 101 5.38 -21.37 0.66
C LYS A 101 5.98 -21.81 1.99
N GLY A 102 7.14 -21.28 2.30
CA GLY A 102 7.75 -21.44 3.61
C GLY A 102 8.35 -20.13 4.08
N SER A 103 8.38 -19.92 5.37
CA SER A 103 9.12 -18.82 5.96
C SER A 103 9.66 -19.20 7.33
N TYR A 104 10.83 -18.69 7.62
CA TYR A 104 11.44 -18.74 8.94
C TYR A 104 11.63 -17.32 9.43
N ARG A 105 11.28 -17.08 10.68
CA ARG A 105 11.49 -15.81 11.36
C ARG A 105 12.10 -16.07 12.73
N ASN A 106 13.22 -15.41 12.99
CA ASN A 106 13.83 -15.37 14.30
C ASN A 106 13.77 -13.92 14.79
N ASN A 107 12.74 -13.61 15.57
CA ASN A 107 12.52 -12.27 16.11
C ASN A 107 13.16 -12.18 17.49
N GLN A 108 14.30 -11.54 17.59
CA GLN A 108 15.04 -11.32 18.82
C GLN A 108 14.84 -9.89 19.28
N LYS A 109 14.30 -9.73 20.48
CA LYS A 109 14.05 -8.42 21.11
C LYS A 109 14.92 -8.29 22.35
N TYR A 110 15.59 -7.16 22.46
CA TYR A 110 16.49 -6.88 23.57
C TYR A 110 16.05 -5.60 24.28
N ARG A 111 16.11 -5.63 25.60
CA ARG A 111 15.86 -4.52 26.52
C ARG A 111 17.20 -4.02 27.04
N LEU A 112 17.87 -3.18 26.25
CA LEU A 112 19.19 -2.63 26.60
C LEU A 112 19.14 -1.82 27.90
N ASP A 113 18.02 -1.18 28.19
CA ASP A 113 17.75 -0.47 29.45
C ASP A 113 17.82 -1.34 30.71
N LYS A 114 17.85 -2.67 30.60
CA LYS A 114 18.05 -3.58 31.73
C LYS A 114 19.51 -3.85 32.06
N LEU A 115 20.42 -3.41 31.22
CA LEU A 115 21.85 -3.55 31.46
C LEU A 115 22.35 -2.41 32.35
N ASP A 116 23.31 -2.71 33.21
CA ASP A 116 24.01 -1.70 33.98
C ASP A 116 24.61 -0.63 33.05
N LYS A 117 24.47 0.65 33.43
CA LYS A 117 24.92 1.81 32.65
C LYS A 117 24.10 2.14 31.38
N TRP A 118 23.05 1.34 31.06
CA TRP A 118 22.15 1.59 29.92
C TRP A 118 20.78 2.10 30.35
N GLN A 119 20.59 2.37 31.64
CA GLN A 119 19.31 2.78 32.23
C GLN A 119 18.97 4.26 32.01
N GLU A 120 19.90 5.04 31.49
CA GLU A 120 19.74 6.47 31.22
C GLU A 120 20.03 6.78 29.73
N GLU A 121 19.65 7.98 29.27
CA GLU A 121 19.84 8.41 27.87
C GLU A 121 21.32 8.62 27.43
N ASN A 122 22.27 8.02 28.13
CA ASN A 122 23.71 8.29 27.97
C ASN A 122 24.38 7.55 26.78
N HIS A 123 23.59 6.76 26.04
CA HIS A 123 24.10 6.04 24.87
C HIS A 123 23.43 6.54 23.60
N ASP A 124 24.23 6.73 22.54
CA ASP A 124 23.74 7.09 21.22
C ASP A 124 22.79 6.02 20.69
N LEU A 125 21.72 6.47 20.04
CA LEU A 125 20.76 5.56 19.40
C LEU A 125 21.47 4.77 18.30
N GLY A 126 21.44 3.44 18.39
CA GLY A 126 22.16 2.54 17.49
C GLY A 126 23.37 1.86 18.13
N SER A 127 23.75 2.24 19.34
CA SER A 127 24.83 1.59 20.07
C SER A 127 24.41 0.23 20.61
N LEU A 128 25.35 -0.72 20.65
CA LEU A 128 25.20 -2.05 21.21
C LEU A 128 26.30 -2.33 22.26
N PRO A 129 26.06 -3.21 23.24
CA PRO A 129 27.09 -3.71 24.13
C PRO A 129 28.26 -4.32 23.36
N SER A 130 29.48 -4.17 23.87
CA SER A 130 30.71 -4.64 23.23
C SER A 130 30.82 -6.16 23.18
N SER A 131 30.15 -6.88 24.10
CA SER A 131 30.17 -8.34 24.13
C SER A 131 28.80 -8.93 23.79
N ARG A 132 28.82 -10.09 23.14
CA ARG A 132 27.62 -10.89 22.85
C ARG A 132 26.92 -11.36 24.13
N ASP A 133 27.68 -11.70 25.16
CA ASP A 133 27.12 -12.18 26.43
C ASP A 133 26.36 -11.07 27.15
N SER A 134 26.90 -9.86 27.14
CA SER A 134 26.18 -8.69 27.65
C SER A 134 24.87 -8.44 26.89
N LEU A 135 24.87 -8.60 25.56
CA LEU A 135 23.66 -8.46 24.76
C LEU A 135 22.63 -9.55 25.11
N LEU A 136 23.08 -10.78 25.37
CA LEU A 136 22.17 -11.89 25.76
C LEU A 136 21.50 -11.64 27.13
N LEU A 137 22.14 -10.95 28.04
CA LEU A 137 21.51 -10.55 29.33
C LEU A 137 20.34 -9.58 29.13
N ALA A 138 20.35 -8.81 28.06
CA ALA A 138 19.25 -7.90 27.70
C ALA A 138 18.12 -8.59 26.94
N LEU A 139 18.21 -9.88 26.64
CA LEU A 139 17.20 -10.57 25.81
C LEU A 139 15.83 -10.57 26.50
N ASP A 140 14.84 -9.99 25.83
CA ASP A 140 13.43 -10.09 26.20
C ASP A 140 12.88 -11.43 25.69
N ALA A 141 13.15 -12.49 26.44
CA ALA A 141 12.82 -13.86 26.07
C ALA A 141 11.31 -14.09 25.88
N ASN A 142 10.47 -13.35 26.62
CA ASN A 142 9.02 -13.48 26.53
C ASN A 142 8.44 -12.94 25.22
N ASN A 143 9.04 -11.88 24.68
CA ASN A 143 8.61 -11.23 23.45
C ASN A 143 9.47 -11.63 22.22
N SER A 144 10.58 -12.34 22.45
CA SER A 144 11.38 -12.95 21.40
C SER A 144 10.81 -14.29 20.99
N TYR A 145 10.84 -14.62 19.69
CA TYR A 145 10.34 -15.91 19.23
C TYR A 145 11.02 -16.41 17.96
N LYS A 146 10.95 -17.72 17.75
CA LYS A 146 11.24 -18.38 16.48
C LYS A 146 9.96 -18.93 15.90
N GLY A 147 9.74 -18.74 14.61
CA GLY A 147 8.59 -19.25 13.90
C GLY A 147 9.01 -19.89 12.58
N TYR A 148 8.52 -21.10 12.33
CA TYR A 148 8.68 -21.79 11.06
C TYR A 148 7.30 -22.08 10.48
N TYR A 149 6.99 -21.42 9.37
CA TYR A 149 5.73 -21.56 8.67
C TYR A 149 5.90 -22.30 7.36
N ILE A 150 4.99 -23.21 7.08
CA ILE A 150 4.87 -23.90 5.78
C ILE A 150 3.41 -23.96 5.34
N SER A 151 3.18 -23.69 4.07
CA SER A 151 1.88 -23.81 3.40
C SER A 151 2.04 -24.60 2.13
N LYS A 152 1.17 -25.60 1.93
CA LYS A 152 1.07 -26.39 0.70
C LYS A 152 -0.34 -26.27 0.16
N GLN A 153 -0.48 -25.99 -1.12
CA GLN A 153 -1.77 -25.86 -1.77
C GLN A 153 -1.77 -26.63 -3.08
N ASN A 154 -2.75 -27.49 -3.24
CA ASN A 154 -3.08 -28.17 -4.49
C ASN A 154 -4.38 -27.56 -5.01
N SER A 155 -4.45 -27.17 -6.26
CA SER A 155 -5.66 -26.58 -6.84
C SER A 155 -5.87 -27.06 -8.27
N VAL A 156 -7.12 -27.27 -8.61
CA VAL A 156 -7.59 -27.55 -9.96
C VAL A 156 -8.38 -26.36 -10.43
N SER A 157 -8.24 -26.01 -11.68
CA SER A 157 -9.00 -24.94 -12.32
C SER A 157 -9.66 -25.42 -13.60
N LEU A 158 -10.87 -24.93 -13.83
CA LEU A 158 -11.62 -25.07 -15.07
C LEU A 158 -11.98 -23.68 -15.56
N GLY A 159 -11.79 -23.46 -16.84
CA GLY A 159 -12.14 -22.18 -17.43
C GLY A 159 -12.65 -22.31 -18.86
N PHE A 160 -13.44 -21.31 -19.21
CA PHE A 160 -14.02 -21.17 -20.53
C PHE A 160 -13.68 -19.78 -21.07
N GLY A 161 -13.31 -19.71 -22.34
CA GLY A 161 -12.99 -18.46 -22.99
C GLY A 161 -13.51 -18.38 -24.42
N CYS A 162 -13.77 -17.16 -24.85
CA CYS A 162 -14.09 -16.84 -26.23
C CYS A 162 -13.35 -15.58 -26.61
N SER A 163 -12.77 -15.56 -27.82
CA SER A 163 -12.16 -14.34 -28.36
C SER A 163 -12.39 -14.31 -29.87
N LYS A 164 -12.97 -13.20 -30.35
CA LYS A 164 -13.19 -12.95 -31.76
C LYS A 164 -12.61 -11.58 -32.12
N SER A 165 -11.82 -11.55 -33.18
CA SER A 165 -11.26 -10.30 -33.71
C SER A 165 -11.59 -10.22 -35.20
N LYS A 166 -12.12 -9.07 -35.66
CA LYS A 166 -12.40 -8.77 -37.06
C LYS A 166 -12.30 -7.26 -37.30
N ASN A 167 -11.57 -6.86 -38.31
CA ASN A 167 -11.46 -5.44 -38.75
C ASN A 167 -11.16 -4.46 -37.58
N HIS A 168 -10.15 -4.75 -36.79
CA HIS A 168 -9.76 -3.99 -35.56
C HIS A 168 -10.78 -4.00 -34.44
N ASN A 169 -11.90 -4.70 -34.58
CA ASN A 169 -12.84 -4.95 -33.51
C ASN A 169 -12.46 -6.24 -32.77
N ASN A 170 -12.49 -6.22 -31.48
CA ASN A 170 -12.15 -7.37 -30.64
C ASN A 170 -13.22 -7.55 -29.56
N VAL A 171 -13.66 -8.78 -29.35
CA VAL A 171 -14.54 -9.14 -28.24
C VAL A 171 -13.94 -10.37 -27.57
N PHE A 172 -13.82 -10.33 -26.25
CA PHE A 172 -13.36 -11.48 -25.49
C PHE A 172 -14.13 -11.66 -24.19
N PHE A 173 -14.19 -12.89 -23.78
CA PHE A 173 -14.73 -13.33 -22.51
C PHE A 173 -13.89 -14.50 -22.00
N ASN A 174 -13.47 -14.46 -20.75
CA ASN A 174 -12.77 -15.58 -20.11
C ASN A 174 -13.28 -15.72 -18.66
N THR A 175 -13.63 -16.91 -18.27
CA THR A 175 -13.95 -17.24 -16.89
C THR A 175 -13.09 -18.40 -16.42
N ASN A 176 -12.73 -18.38 -15.15
CA ASN A 176 -11.97 -19.44 -14.51
C ASN A 176 -12.50 -19.65 -13.10
N VAL A 177 -12.82 -20.87 -12.78
CA VAL A 177 -13.15 -21.32 -11.43
C VAL A 177 -12.02 -22.22 -10.95
N SER A 178 -11.53 -21.97 -9.76
CA SER A 178 -10.50 -22.80 -9.12
C SER A 178 -10.97 -23.30 -7.77
N VAL A 179 -10.66 -24.55 -7.47
CA VAL A 179 -10.88 -25.16 -6.16
C VAL A 179 -9.58 -25.81 -5.73
N GLY A 180 -9.18 -25.58 -4.50
CA GLY A 180 -7.93 -26.13 -3.98
C GLY A 180 -8.04 -26.52 -2.53
N TYR A 181 -7.16 -27.43 -2.14
CA TYR A 181 -6.96 -27.84 -0.77
C TYR A 181 -5.64 -27.26 -0.26
N LYS A 182 -5.70 -26.49 0.82
CA LYS A 182 -4.58 -25.79 1.43
C LYS A 182 -4.32 -26.33 2.84
N SER A 183 -3.09 -26.80 3.07
CA SER A 183 -2.58 -27.22 4.35
C SER A 183 -1.54 -26.21 4.83
N GLU A 184 -1.68 -25.73 6.05
CA GLU A 184 -0.78 -24.77 6.66
C GLU A 184 -0.33 -25.24 8.04
N LYS A 185 0.93 -25.03 8.36
CA LYS A 185 1.52 -25.37 9.66
C LYS A 185 2.44 -24.22 10.09
N LEU A 186 2.35 -23.85 11.37
CA LEU A 186 3.26 -22.93 12.03
C LEU A 186 3.79 -23.57 13.30
N ASP A 187 5.07 -23.82 13.35
CA ASP A 187 5.79 -24.17 14.58
C ASP A 187 6.30 -22.87 15.21
N TYR A 188 5.82 -22.54 16.40
CA TYR A 188 6.12 -21.32 17.12
C TYR A 188 6.74 -21.63 18.47
N ARG A 189 7.84 -20.94 18.80
CA ARG A 189 8.55 -21.12 20.05
C ARG A 189 9.05 -19.79 20.63
N ASN A 190 8.70 -19.53 21.88
CA ASN A 190 9.33 -18.52 22.73
C ASN A 190 9.62 -19.12 24.13
N SER A 191 10.00 -18.31 25.12
CA SER A 191 10.28 -18.78 26.48
C SER A 191 9.05 -19.36 27.21
N LEU A 192 7.85 -18.87 26.86
CA LEU A 192 6.60 -19.21 27.55
C LEU A 192 5.77 -20.26 26.80
N LEU A 193 5.95 -20.35 25.48
CA LEU A 193 5.07 -21.14 24.62
C LEU A 193 5.87 -21.87 23.56
N ASN A 194 5.66 -23.19 23.50
CA ASN A 194 6.12 -24.03 22.39
C ASN A 194 4.92 -24.75 21.79
N THR A 195 4.50 -24.33 20.61
CA THR A 195 3.24 -24.81 20.01
C THR A 195 3.36 -24.99 18.52
N SER A 196 2.54 -25.90 18.00
CA SER A 196 2.39 -26.15 16.57
C SER A 196 0.93 -25.98 16.21
N VAL A 197 0.63 -24.98 15.39
CA VAL A 197 -0.73 -24.72 14.88
C VAL A 197 -0.84 -25.22 13.45
N LYS A 198 -1.87 -25.98 13.18
CA LYS A 198 -2.18 -26.50 11.85
C LYS A 198 -3.57 -26.07 11.43
N GLN A 199 -3.76 -25.80 10.15
CA GLN A 199 -5.09 -25.62 9.57
C GLN A 199 -5.16 -26.22 8.17
N TYR A 200 -6.35 -26.68 7.85
CA TYR A 200 -6.68 -27.31 6.58
C TYR A 200 -7.92 -26.65 6.03
N ASN A 201 -7.85 -26.15 4.81
CA ASN A 201 -8.93 -25.37 4.23
C ASN A 201 -9.15 -25.74 2.76
N TRP A 202 -10.41 -25.87 2.38
CA TRP A 202 -10.80 -25.76 0.99
C TRP A 202 -10.83 -24.28 0.63
N VAL A 203 -10.16 -23.92 -0.46
CA VAL A 203 -10.11 -22.56 -0.98
C VAL A 203 -10.68 -22.53 -2.39
N ALA A 204 -11.59 -21.59 -2.64
CA ALA A 204 -12.22 -21.45 -3.94
C ALA A 204 -11.97 -20.04 -4.49
N GLY A 205 -11.73 -19.97 -5.79
CA GLY A 205 -11.54 -18.74 -6.55
C GLY A 205 -12.41 -18.69 -7.79
N LEU A 206 -12.86 -17.50 -8.14
CA LEU A 206 -13.54 -17.18 -9.39
C LEU A 206 -12.80 -16.01 -10.03
N SER A 207 -12.54 -16.09 -11.32
CA SER A 207 -12.06 -14.98 -12.14
C SER A 207 -12.89 -14.92 -13.41
N LEU A 208 -13.40 -13.73 -13.72
CA LEU A 208 -14.11 -13.42 -14.94
C LEU A 208 -13.48 -12.18 -15.54
N ASN A 209 -13.09 -12.25 -16.80
CA ASN A 209 -12.56 -11.16 -17.56
C ASN A 209 -13.33 -11.07 -18.87
N MET A 210 -13.83 -9.88 -19.20
CA MET A 210 -14.56 -9.63 -20.42
C MET A 210 -14.18 -8.27 -20.98
N GLY A 211 -14.29 -8.14 -22.28
CA GLY A 211 -14.06 -6.87 -22.92
C GLY A 211 -14.41 -6.88 -24.38
N PHE A 212 -14.58 -5.67 -24.89
CA PHE A 212 -14.70 -5.42 -26.32
C PHE A 212 -13.97 -4.13 -26.70
N THR A 213 -13.48 -4.11 -27.92
CA THR A 213 -13.07 -2.90 -28.61
C THR A 213 -13.79 -2.87 -29.94
N ILE A 214 -14.64 -1.88 -30.14
CA ILE A 214 -15.42 -1.68 -31.37
C ILE A 214 -15.18 -0.26 -31.85
N ASN A 215 -14.50 -0.12 -32.99
CA ASN A 215 -14.06 1.16 -33.52
C ASN A 215 -13.22 1.96 -32.49
N LYS A 216 -13.82 3.01 -31.92
CA LYS A 216 -13.19 3.90 -30.95
C LYS A 216 -13.56 3.61 -29.50
N TYR A 217 -14.50 2.70 -29.26
CA TYR A 217 -15.01 2.38 -27.95
C TYR A 217 -14.37 1.11 -27.41
N SER A 218 -13.91 1.14 -26.18
CA SER A 218 -13.40 -0.03 -25.49
C SER A 218 -14.08 -0.16 -24.14
N PHE A 219 -14.43 -1.40 -23.81
CA PHE A 219 -14.90 -1.79 -22.49
C PHE A 219 -14.03 -2.93 -21.99
N TYR A 220 -13.68 -2.87 -20.71
CA TYR A 220 -12.97 -3.93 -20.02
C TYR A 220 -13.59 -4.14 -18.64
N GLY A 221 -13.93 -5.40 -18.31
CA GLY A 221 -14.50 -5.75 -17.03
C GLY A 221 -13.79 -6.95 -16.42
N THR A 222 -13.51 -6.88 -15.12
CA THR A 222 -12.98 -8.00 -14.34
C THR A 222 -13.80 -8.20 -13.07
N ILE A 223 -14.05 -9.47 -12.75
CA ILE A 223 -14.58 -9.88 -11.45
C ILE A 223 -13.67 -10.98 -10.92
N THR A 224 -13.09 -10.75 -9.74
CA THR A 224 -12.30 -11.77 -9.06
C THR A 224 -12.85 -11.98 -7.66
N SER A 225 -13.01 -13.24 -7.26
CA SER A 225 -13.42 -13.60 -5.91
C SER A 225 -12.50 -14.69 -5.39
N LYS A 226 -11.85 -14.44 -4.26
CA LYS A 226 -10.83 -15.32 -3.70
C LYS A 226 -11.03 -15.51 -2.20
N MET A 227 -10.95 -16.75 -1.77
CA MET A 227 -10.94 -17.11 -0.36
C MET A 227 -9.52 -16.97 0.21
N GLU A 228 -9.40 -16.38 1.40
CA GLU A 228 -8.15 -16.18 2.12
C GLU A 228 -8.24 -16.82 3.51
N THR A 229 -7.19 -17.50 3.91
CA THR A 229 -7.04 -18.10 5.23
C THR A 229 -6.42 -17.07 6.19
N PRO A 230 -6.84 -17.03 7.48
CA PRO A 230 -6.20 -16.15 8.46
C PRO A 230 -4.74 -16.54 8.68
N ASP A 231 -3.91 -15.54 8.99
CA ASP A 231 -2.53 -15.74 9.37
C ASP A 231 -2.44 -16.58 10.66
N LEU A 232 -1.61 -17.64 10.63
CA LEU A 232 -1.46 -18.53 11.78
C LEU A 232 -0.81 -17.86 12.99
N TYR A 233 0.03 -16.84 12.82
CA TYR A 233 0.56 -16.06 13.94
C TYR A 233 -0.54 -15.34 14.71
N SER A 234 -1.58 -14.89 14.01
CA SER A 234 -2.76 -14.26 14.61
C SER A 234 -3.67 -15.26 15.35
N LYS A 235 -3.49 -16.56 15.11
CA LYS A 235 -4.25 -17.63 15.77
C LYS A 235 -3.60 -18.17 17.03
N ILE A 236 -2.32 -17.91 17.26
CA ILE A 236 -1.61 -18.38 18.46
C ILE A 236 -2.11 -17.57 19.66
N THR A 237 -2.52 -18.24 20.72
CA THR A 237 -2.87 -17.63 22.00
C THR A 237 -1.58 -17.18 22.71
N ARG A 238 -1.10 -16.02 22.35
CA ARG A 238 0.08 -15.36 22.92
C ARG A 238 -0.25 -13.92 23.30
N SER A 239 0.51 -13.39 24.24
CA SER A 239 0.53 -11.95 24.56
C SER A 239 1.88 -11.38 24.15
N ASP A 240 1.91 -10.39 23.27
CA ASP A 240 3.09 -9.59 22.96
C ASP A 240 2.91 -8.23 23.63
N ASN A 241 3.69 -7.98 24.69
CA ASN A 241 3.71 -6.75 25.47
C ASN A 241 5.04 -5.98 25.29
N SER A 242 5.75 -6.25 24.23
CA SER A 242 6.99 -5.53 23.92
C SER A 242 6.77 -4.01 23.81
N ASN A 243 5.61 -3.58 23.30
CA ASN A 243 5.13 -2.22 23.49
C ASN A 243 4.19 -2.17 24.71
N PRO A 244 4.56 -1.47 25.80
CA PRO A 244 3.76 -1.46 27.02
C PRO A 244 2.40 -0.79 26.85
N LEU A 245 2.25 0.10 25.87
CA LEU A 245 0.98 0.76 25.56
C LEU A 245 0.13 0.02 24.52
N ALA A 246 0.64 -1.05 23.92
CA ALA A 246 -0.02 -1.79 22.86
C ALA A 246 0.23 -3.29 22.98
N ILE A 247 -0.58 -3.98 23.76
CA ILE A 247 -0.50 -5.43 23.94
C ILE A 247 -1.26 -6.11 22.80
N SER A 248 -0.63 -7.07 22.13
CA SER A 248 -1.25 -7.86 21.06
C SER A 248 -1.53 -9.29 21.50
N LEU A 249 -2.79 -9.71 21.38
CA LEU A 249 -3.25 -11.07 21.66
C LEU A 249 -3.51 -11.84 20.35
N GLY A 250 -3.53 -13.16 20.43
CA GLY A 250 -3.99 -14.00 19.34
C GLY A 250 -5.45 -14.46 19.49
N ASN A 251 -6.03 -14.99 18.40
CA ASN A 251 -7.38 -15.56 18.40
C ASN A 251 -7.44 -16.86 17.58
N PRO A 252 -7.48 -18.03 18.20
CA PRO A 252 -7.54 -19.32 17.48
C PRO A 252 -8.83 -19.52 16.68
N ASN A 253 -9.90 -18.78 16.99
CA ASN A 253 -11.22 -18.91 16.40
C ASN A 253 -11.40 -18.10 15.09
N LEU A 254 -10.32 -17.51 14.57
CA LEU A 254 -10.38 -16.80 13.29
C LEU A 254 -10.78 -17.70 12.14
N LYS A 255 -11.76 -17.23 11.36
CA LYS A 255 -12.34 -17.90 10.20
C LYS A 255 -11.79 -17.30 8.90
N ASN A 256 -11.91 -18.08 7.81
CA ASN A 256 -11.54 -17.62 6.48
C ASN A 256 -12.35 -16.40 6.07
N SER A 257 -11.73 -15.56 5.28
CA SER A 257 -12.32 -14.38 4.65
C SER A 257 -12.44 -14.59 3.13
N ARG A 258 -13.22 -13.73 2.49
CA ARG A 258 -13.36 -13.71 1.03
C ARG A 258 -13.22 -12.27 0.54
N LYS A 259 -12.33 -12.07 -0.42
CA LYS A 259 -12.19 -10.80 -1.14
C LYS A 259 -12.79 -10.93 -2.53
N THR A 260 -13.70 -10.04 -2.86
CA THR A 260 -14.29 -9.92 -4.19
C THR A 260 -14.00 -8.54 -4.73
N ASN A 261 -13.35 -8.47 -5.89
CA ASN A 261 -13.03 -7.25 -6.60
C ASN A 261 -13.81 -7.24 -7.92
N VAL A 262 -14.47 -6.13 -8.19
CA VAL A 262 -15.13 -5.82 -9.47
C VAL A 262 -14.47 -4.57 -10.01
N SER A 263 -13.99 -4.62 -11.24
CA SER A 263 -13.43 -3.47 -11.95
C SER A 263 -14.01 -3.40 -13.34
N LEU A 264 -14.59 -2.26 -13.68
CA LEU A 264 -15.16 -1.96 -14.99
C LEU A 264 -14.51 -0.70 -15.50
N THR A 265 -14.07 -0.71 -16.75
CA THR A 265 -13.48 0.44 -17.42
C THR A 265 -14.11 0.61 -18.80
N PHE A 266 -14.54 1.79 -19.09
CA PHE A 266 -15.01 2.19 -20.41
C PHE A 266 -14.13 3.33 -20.91
N SER A 267 -13.69 3.25 -22.16
CA SER A 267 -12.87 4.30 -22.77
C SER A 267 -13.27 4.55 -24.23
N TYR A 268 -13.11 5.80 -24.62
CA TYR A 268 -13.26 6.24 -25.98
C TYR A 268 -11.93 6.78 -26.49
N ASN A 269 -11.43 6.25 -27.59
CA ASN A 269 -10.16 6.64 -28.20
C ASN A 269 -10.37 7.29 -29.57
N ASN A 270 -10.02 8.55 -29.68
CA ASN A 270 -9.99 9.27 -30.96
C ASN A 270 -8.61 9.89 -31.19
N ASN A 271 -7.70 9.10 -31.69
CA ASN A 271 -6.31 9.51 -31.95
C ASN A 271 -6.17 10.75 -32.83
N ARG A 272 -7.11 10.99 -33.75
CA ARG A 272 -7.08 12.19 -34.61
C ARG A 272 -7.30 13.50 -33.84
N ARG A 273 -7.98 13.45 -32.70
CA ARG A 273 -8.30 14.60 -31.86
C ARG A 273 -7.73 14.49 -30.46
N PHE A 274 -6.89 13.50 -30.15
CA PHE A 274 -6.33 13.24 -28.83
C PHE A 274 -7.37 13.21 -27.69
N LYS A 275 -8.61 12.84 -28.00
CA LYS A 275 -9.69 12.67 -27.02
C LYS A 275 -9.63 11.26 -26.46
N LEU A 276 -9.46 11.16 -25.13
CA LEU A 276 -9.30 9.90 -24.42
C LEU A 276 -10.15 9.86 -23.12
N PRO A 277 -11.48 10.10 -23.22
CA PRO A 277 -12.30 9.95 -22.02
C PRO A 277 -12.34 8.49 -21.57
N MET A 278 -12.18 8.31 -20.27
CA MET A 278 -12.24 7.03 -19.61
C MET A 278 -13.11 7.13 -18.35
N ALA A 279 -14.08 6.23 -18.23
CA ALA A 279 -14.86 6.05 -17.02
C ALA A 279 -14.52 4.71 -16.40
N PHE A 280 -14.47 4.64 -15.07
CA PHE A 280 -14.22 3.40 -14.37
C PHE A 280 -15.08 3.28 -13.11
N ILE A 281 -15.35 2.04 -12.73
CA ILE A 281 -15.97 1.65 -11.47
C ILE A 281 -15.13 0.52 -10.88
N ASN A 282 -14.74 0.67 -9.60
CA ASN A 282 -14.11 -0.40 -8.84
C ASN A 282 -14.90 -0.63 -7.55
N ILE A 283 -15.14 -1.90 -7.21
CA ILE A 283 -15.79 -2.30 -5.96
C ILE A 283 -14.98 -3.42 -5.34
N ASN A 284 -14.65 -3.28 -4.08
CA ASN A 284 -13.91 -4.25 -3.28
C ASN A 284 -14.76 -4.63 -2.07
N ILE A 285 -15.15 -5.89 -1.98
CA ILE A 285 -15.95 -6.42 -0.88
C ILE A 285 -15.09 -7.40 -0.10
N HIS A 286 -14.96 -7.17 1.21
CA HIS A 286 -14.20 -8.03 2.10
C HIS A 286 -15.15 -8.69 3.10
N GLN A 287 -15.65 -9.86 2.73
CA GLN A 287 -16.53 -10.64 3.59
C GLN A 287 -15.71 -11.34 4.68
N ASN A 288 -16.21 -11.28 5.91
CA ASN A 288 -15.58 -11.91 7.07
C ASN A 288 -14.12 -11.47 7.28
N ALA A 289 -13.83 -10.18 7.06
CA ALA A 289 -12.52 -9.59 7.22
C ALA A 289 -11.97 -9.79 8.65
N VAL A 290 -10.66 -9.89 8.79
CA VAL A 290 -10.02 -9.86 10.11
C VAL A 290 -9.73 -8.41 10.47
N ALA A 291 -10.30 -7.94 11.58
CA ALA A 291 -10.08 -6.63 12.15
C ALA A 291 -9.45 -6.75 13.54
N ASN A 292 -8.71 -5.75 13.98
CA ASN A 292 -8.11 -5.73 15.31
C ASN A 292 -9.04 -5.01 16.29
N GLY A 293 -9.85 -5.80 17.00
CA GLY A 293 -10.56 -5.30 18.16
C GLY A 293 -9.58 -4.85 19.24
N PHE A 294 -9.91 -3.80 19.97
CA PHE A 294 -9.09 -3.36 21.10
C PHE A 294 -9.94 -2.96 22.31
N THR A 295 -9.35 -3.10 23.47
CA THR A 295 -9.80 -2.48 24.71
C THR A 295 -8.78 -1.45 25.16
N TYR A 296 -9.24 -0.38 25.82
CA TYR A 296 -8.40 0.69 26.29
C TYR A 296 -8.54 0.83 27.81
N ASN A 297 -7.42 0.84 28.50
CA ASN A 297 -7.37 1.12 29.94
C ASN A 297 -6.97 2.60 30.16
N PRO A 298 -7.90 3.46 30.63
CA PRO A 298 -7.62 4.89 30.78
C PRO A 298 -6.65 5.21 31.90
N THR A 299 -6.51 4.33 32.90
CA THR A 299 -5.58 4.54 34.03
C THR A 299 -4.14 4.31 33.60
N THR A 300 -3.90 3.30 32.79
CA THR A 300 -2.54 2.92 32.34
C THR A 300 -2.21 3.41 30.92
N GLY A 301 -3.21 3.85 30.15
CA GLY A 301 -3.07 4.21 28.74
C GLY A 301 -2.84 3.02 27.81
N VAL A 302 -3.05 1.80 28.28
CA VAL A 302 -2.75 0.56 27.54
C VAL A 302 -3.89 0.17 26.62
N TYR A 303 -3.55 -0.08 25.37
CA TYR A 303 -4.42 -0.73 24.38
C TYR A 303 -4.12 -2.23 24.34
N THR A 304 -5.15 -3.05 24.42
CA THR A 304 -5.03 -4.51 24.22
C THR A 304 -5.76 -4.90 22.94
N TYR A 305 -5.03 -5.33 21.94
CA TYR A 305 -5.54 -5.71 20.63
C TYR A 305 -5.81 -7.20 20.52
N LYS A 306 -6.93 -7.59 19.93
CA LYS A 306 -7.27 -8.98 19.63
C LYS A 306 -7.91 -9.07 18.25
N PRO A 307 -7.37 -9.86 17.32
CA PRO A 307 -7.94 -10.02 15.97
C PRO A 307 -9.28 -10.75 16.05
N GLN A 308 -10.27 -10.26 15.30
CA GLN A 308 -11.63 -10.81 15.24
C GLN A 308 -12.17 -10.69 13.81
N ASN A 309 -13.07 -11.58 13.42
CA ASN A 309 -13.73 -11.46 12.12
C ASN A 309 -14.89 -10.47 12.16
N VAL A 310 -14.97 -9.60 11.18
CA VAL A 310 -16.05 -8.63 10.97
C VAL A 310 -16.71 -8.80 9.62
N LYS A 311 -17.98 -8.40 9.52
CA LYS A 311 -18.76 -8.45 8.28
C LYS A 311 -19.15 -7.04 7.86
N GLY A 312 -19.25 -6.81 6.55
CA GLY A 312 -19.79 -5.57 6.00
C GLY A 312 -18.74 -4.62 5.44
N ASN A 313 -17.44 -4.92 5.52
CA ASN A 313 -16.40 -4.09 4.92
C ASN A 313 -16.49 -4.08 3.40
N TRP A 314 -16.62 -2.91 2.80
CA TRP A 314 -16.51 -2.73 1.37
C TRP A 314 -16.07 -1.31 1.02
N TYR A 315 -15.43 -1.20 -0.12
CA TYR A 315 -14.96 0.04 -0.71
C TYR A 315 -15.36 0.09 -2.18
N GLY A 316 -15.81 1.24 -2.64
CA GLY A 316 -16.10 1.47 -4.04
C GLY A 316 -15.64 2.83 -4.49
N ASN A 317 -15.22 2.93 -5.76
CA ASN A 317 -14.97 4.20 -6.40
C ASN A 317 -15.49 4.21 -7.85
N ILE A 318 -15.90 5.40 -8.28
CA ILE A 318 -16.26 5.72 -9.65
C ILE A 318 -15.49 6.95 -10.07
N GLY A 319 -14.96 6.94 -11.25
CA GLY A 319 -14.19 8.08 -11.75
C GLY A 319 -14.33 8.29 -13.24
N LEU A 320 -14.05 9.53 -13.62
CA LEU A 320 -13.94 9.99 -15.00
C LEU A 320 -12.57 10.65 -15.17
N TYR A 321 -11.87 10.23 -16.20
CA TYR A 321 -10.67 10.90 -16.70
C TYR A 321 -10.97 11.41 -18.10
N ASP A 322 -10.67 12.65 -18.38
CA ASP A 322 -10.83 13.21 -19.71
C ASP A 322 -9.64 14.08 -20.08
N THR A 323 -9.23 13.96 -21.34
CA THR A 323 -8.20 14.80 -21.95
C THR A 323 -8.70 15.20 -23.32
N PHE A 324 -8.87 16.49 -23.53
CA PHE A 324 -9.31 16.98 -24.83
C PHE A 324 -8.66 18.31 -25.21
N PRO A 325 -8.21 18.43 -26.45
CA PRO A 325 -7.72 19.69 -26.96
C PRO A 325 -8.87 20.67 -27.16
N LEU A 326 -8.63 21.93 -26.81
CA LEU A 326 -9.60 23.02 -26.99
C LEU A 326 -9.47 23.69 -28.37
N ASP A 327 -8.34 23.54 -29.02
CA ASP A 327 -8.05 24.11 -30.34
C ASP A 327 -7.59 23.03 -31.34
N ASN A 328 -7.69 23.37 -32.64
CA ASN A 328 -7.31 22.45 -33.72
C ASN A 328 -5.80 22.19 -33.83
N LYS A 329 -4.97 23.05 -33.23
CA LYS A 329 -3.50 22.93 -33.23
C LYS A 329 -2.97 22.22 -31.99
N ASN A 330 -3.86 21.83 -31.05
CA ASN A 330 -3.53 21.20 -29.78
C ASN A 330 -2.58 22.05 -28.91
N TYR A 331 -2.64 23.38 -29.05
CA TYR A 331 -1.88 24.27 -28.18
C TYR A 331 -2.50 24.31 -26.78
N PHE A 332 -3.83 24.26 -26.69
CA PHE A 332 -4.58 24.21 -25.45
C PHE A 332 -5.18 22.83 -25.21
N THR A 333 -4.88 22.24 -24.08
CA THR A 333 -5.43 20.93 -23.68
C THR A 333 -6.02 21.04 -22.30
N LEU A 334 -7.28 20.65 -22.15
CA LEU A 334 -7.93 20.50 -20.86
C LEU A 334 -7.81 19.04 -20.41
N VAL A 335 -7.35 18.84 -19.17
CA VAL A 335 -7.29 17.54 -18.52
C VAL A 335 -8.10 17.62 -17.24
N ASN A 336 -9.01 16.67 -17.05
CA ASN A 336 -9.82 16.58 -15.84
C ASN A 336 -9.83 15.13 -15.35
N ALA A 337 -9.74 14.96 -14.03
CA ALA A 337 -9.85 13.69 -13.36
C ALA A 337 -10.72 13.87 -12.11
N ILE A 338 -11.95 13.37 -12.15
CA ILE A 338 -12.86 13.39 -11.02
C ILE A 338 -13.11 11.97 -10.52
N VAL A 339 -12.94 11.75 -9.22
CA VAL A 339 -13.12 10.45 -8.57
C VAL A 339 -13.93 10.61 -7.31
N TYR A 340 -15.04 9.91 -7.23
CA TYR A 340 -15.79 9.74 -5.99
C TYR A 340 -15.50 8.35 -5.42
N SER A 341 -15.20 8.29 -4.13
CA SER A 341 -14.92 7.06 -3.39
C SER A 341 -15.80 6.97 -2.15
N TYR A 342 -16.26 5.77 -1.86
CA TYR A 342 -17.00 5.46 -0.65
C TYR A 342 -16.38 4.24 0.03
N ASN A 343 -16.22 4.32 1.35
CA ASN A 343 -15.72 3.22 2.16
C ASN A 343 -16.62 3.00 3.38
N HIS A 344 -17.22 1.82 3.46
CA HIS A 344 -17.93 1.35 4.63
C HIS A 344 -16.99 0.48 5.47
N ASN A 345 -16.41 1.09 6.49
CA ASN A 345 -15.51 0.43 7.43
C ASN A 345 -16.30 -0.14 8.61
N VAL A 346 -16.14 -1.42 8.83
CA VAL A 346 -16.62 -2.10 10.04
C VAL A 346 -15.39 -2.59 10.80
N ASP A 347 -15.23 -2.11 12.01
CA ASP A 347 -14.10 -2.43 12.88
C ASP A 347 -14.58 -2.48 14.35
N PHE A 348 -13.70 -2.89 15.24
CA PHE A 348 -13.96 -2.84 16.65
C PHE A 348 -13.35 -1.59 17.27
N THR A 349 -14.03 -1.05 18.27
CA THR A 349 -13.52 0.06 19.07
C THR A 349 -13.68 -0.29 20.54
N GLY A 350 -12.70 0.05 21.36
CA GLY A 350 -12.79 -0.03 22.81
C GLY A 350 -13.41 1.27 23.35
N VAL A 351 -14.36 1.14 24.28
CA VAL A 351 -14.87 2.27 25.07
C VAL A 351 -14.23 2.20 26.44
N THR A 352 -13.87 3.36 26.98
CA THR A 352 -13.31 3.49 28.34
C THR A 352 -14.15 2.73 29.35
N GLY A 353 -13.53 1.83 30.11
CA GLY A 353 -14.19 1.05 31.18
C GLY A 353 -14.92 -0.21 30.72
N GLN A 354 -14.91 -0.57 29.43
CA GLN A 354 -15.47 -1.84 28.96
C GLN A 354 -14.39 -2.91 28.81
N THR A 355 -14.76 -4.15 29.17
CA THR A 355 -13.90 -5.34 29.03
C THR A 355 -13.88 -5.91 27.61
N GLU A 356 -14.85 -5.52 26.79
CA GLU A 356 -14.99 -5.99 25.41
C GLU A 356 -15.01 -4.83 24.43
N SER A 357 -14.47 -5.07 23.24
CA SER A 357 -14.52 -4.12 22.13
C SER A 357 -15.90 -4.13 21.46
N MET A 358 -16.44 -2.96 21.16
CA MET A 358 -17.72 -2.80 20.47
C MET A 358 -17.53 -2.66 18.97
N LEU A 359 -18.50 -3.17 18.21
CA LEU A 359 -18.50 -3.03 16.74
C LEU A 359 -18.80 -1.58 16.36
N SER A 360 -17.90 -0.98 15.60
CA SER A 360 -18.03 0.37 15.04
C SER A 360 -18.20 0.33 13.54
N LYS A 361 -19.13 1.13 13.02
CA LYS A 361 -19.35 1.32 11.58
C LYS A 361 -19.09 2.77 11.24
N VAL A 362 -18.17 3.01 10.30
CA VAL A 362 -17.82 4.35 9.82
C VAL A 362 -18.01 4.41 8.31
N ASN A 363 -18.78 5.38 7.87
CA ASN A 363 -18.98 5.66 6.46
C ASN A 363 -18.08 6.83 6.07
N ASN A 364 -17.23 6.62 5.08
CA ASN A 364 -16.31 7.61 4.56
C ASN A 364 -16.63 7.91 3.10
N HIS A 365 -16.72 9.17 2.75
CA HIS A 365 -16.92 9.66 1.41
C HIS A 365 -15.74 10.57 1.05
N TRP A 366 -15.23 10.40 -0.17
CA TRP A 366 -14.22 11.29 -0.76
C TRP A 366 -14.67 11.70 -2.14
N LEU A 367 -14.48 12.96 -2.46
CA LEU A 367 -14.55 13.46 -3.81
C LEU A 367 -13.20 14.15 -4.10
N GLU A 368 -12.51 13.66 -5.11
CA GLU A 368 -11.26 14.25 -5.58
C GLU A 368 -11.49 14.74 -7.02
N ASP A 369 -11.07 15.95 -7.30
CA ASP A 369 -11.11 16.54 -8.64
C ASP A 369 -9.78 17.21 -8.93
N ASN A 370 -9.19 16.89 -10.09
CA ASN A 370 -7.96 17.46 -10.59
C ASN A 370 -8.23 18.04 -11.98
N LEU A 371 -8.12 19.36 -12.10
CA LEU A 371 -8.35 20.10 -13.33
C LEU A 371 -7.06 20.80 -13.77
N SER A 372 -6.71 20.68 -15.04
CA SER A 372 -5.53 21.32 -15.60
C SER A 372 -5.82 21.84 -17.01
N LEU A 373 -5.61 23.14 -17.21
CA LEU A 373 -5.59 23.76 -18.53
C LEU A 373 -4.15 24.00 -18.95
N ASN A 374 -3.69 23.24 -19.93
CA ASN A 374 -2.31 23.24 -20.40
C ASN A 374 -2.19 24.00 -21.72
N TYR A 375 -1.22 24.88 -21.82
CA TYR A 375 -0.81 25.56 -23.04
C TYR A 375 0.62 25.19 -23.39
N GLN A 376 0.85 24.77 -24.64
CA GLN A 376 2.18 24.47 -25.13
C GLN A 376 2.37 24.97 -26.57
N LYS A 377 3.35 25.85 -26.75
CA LYS A 377 3.74 26.34 -28.09
C LYS A 377 5.20 26.70 -28.10
N GLY A 378 5.96 26.09 -29.03
CA GLY A 378 7.40 26.32 -29.13
C GLY A 378 8.14 25.93 -27.85
N GLY A 379 8.87 26.87 -27.26
CA GLY A 379 9.57 26.67 -25.99
C GLY A 379 8.75 26.97 -24.75
N LEU A 380 7.52 27.50 -24.88
CA LEU A 380 6.66 27.90 -23.75
C LEU A 380 5.71 26.77 -23.39
N THR A 381 5.71 26.39 -22.12
CA THR A 381 4.70 25.55 -21.49
C THR A 381 4.12 26.30 -20.32
N CYS A 382 2.80 26.36 -20.23
CA CYS A 382 2.07 26.98 -19.13
C CYS A 382 0.87 26.12 -18.77
N SER A 383 0.61 25.94 -17.47
CA SER A 383 -0.56 25.19 -16.99
C SER A 383 -1.22 25.93 -15.84
N LEU A 384 -2.53 26.11 -15.93
CA LEU A 384 -3.35 26.46 -14.78
C LEU A 384 -3.87 25.16 -14.18
N VAL A 385 -3.69 25.01 -12.87
CA VAL A 385 -4.06 23.78 -12.16
C VAL A 385 -4.99 24.09 -11.01
N GLY A 386 -5.92 23.16 -10.76
CA GLY A 386 -6.79 23.16 -9.60
C GLY A 386 -6.97 21.72 -9.11
N GLU A 387 -6.84 21.51 -7.82
CA GLU A 387 -7.11 20.23 -7.17
C GLU A 387 -8.04 20.45 -6.00
N MET A 388 -8.98 19.54 -5.79
CA MET A 388 -9.94 19.57 -4.70
C MET A 388 -10.05 18.17 -4.08
N LYS A 389 -10.05 18.10 -2.75
CA LYS A 389 -10.29 16.88 -1.97
C LYS A 389 -11.32 17.18 -0.88
N TRP A 390 -12.55 16.79 -1.14
CA TRP A 390 -13.61 16.84 -0.14
C TRP A 390 -13.72 15.50 0.57
N ARG A 391 -13.87 15.54 1.90
CA ARG A 391 -14.03 14.35 2.74
C ARG A 391 -15.20 14.54 3.69
N TYR A 392 -16.00 13.49 3.82
CA TYR A 392 -17.10 13.41 4.75
C TYR A 392 -17.11 12.04 5.41
N ALA A 393 -16.92 11.99 6.74
CA ALA A 393 -16.96 10.75 7.50
C ALA A 393 -17.93 10.87 8.67
N TYR A 394 -18.78 9.85 8.85
CA TYR A 394 -19.73 9.80 9.94
C TYR A 394 -19.90 8.38 10.49
N SER A 395 -20.29 8.30 11.76
CA SER A 395 -20.62 7.08 12.48
C SER A 395 -21.78 7.32 13.42
N ARG A 396 -22.55 6.26 13.71
CA ARG A 396 -23.57 6.30 14.78
C ARG A 396 -23.00 6.00 16.17
N ARG A 397 -21.68 5.78 16.25
CA ARG A 397 -20.98 5.54 17.51
C ARG A 397 -21.04 6.79 18.38
N GLU A 398 -21.29 6.61 19.68
CA GLU A 398 -21.13 7.67 20.68
C GLU A 398 -19.70 8.25 20.61
N ASN A 399 -19.58 9.55 20.79
CA ASN A 399 -18.32 10.28 20.78
C ASN A 399 -17.56 10.26 19.41
N PHE A 400 -18.22 9.90 18.31
CA PHE A 400 -17.64 10.08 16.98
C PHE A 400 -18.05 11.45 16.42
N SER A 401 -17.10 12.36 16.36
CA SER A 401 -17.31 13.65 15.71
C SER A 401 -17.35 13.49 14.19
N THR A 402 -18.45 13.88 13.57
CA THR A 402 -18.55 13.91 12.10
C THR A 402 -17.45 14.79 11.51
N ILE A 403 -16.74 14.26 10.53
CA ILE A 403 -15.61 14.92 9.89
C ILE A 403 -16.09 15.47 8.55
N ARG A 404 -15.88 16.77 8.32
CA ARG A 404 -16.15 17.44 7.05
C ARG A 404 -14.98 18.34 6.73
N THR A 405 -14.11 17.90 5.80
CA THR A 405 -12.93 18.66 5.41
C THR A 405 -12.92 18.91 3.93
N LEU A 406 -12.33 20.02 3.54
CA LEU A 406 -12.10 20.42 2.16
C LEU A 406 -10.66 20.93 2.05
N ASP A 407 -9.83 20.19 1.33
CA ASP A 407 -8.51 20.60 0.91
C ASP A 407 -8.59 20.98 -0.57
N PHE A 408 -8.09 22.14 -0.94
CA PHE A 408 -8.02 22.55 -2.34
C PHE A 408 -6.76 23.36 -2.60
N ASN A 409 -6.22 23.17 -3.79
CA ASN A 409 -5.13 24.00 -4.27
C ASN A 409 -5.44 24.51 -5.68
N TYR A 410 -4.88 25.65 -6.00
CA TYR A 410 -4.93 26.23 -7.33
C TYR A 410 -3.65 27.01 -7.59
N GLY A 411 -3.23 27.03 -8.84
CA GLY A 411 -1.98 27.67 -9.17
C GLY A 411 -1.63 27.63 -10.66
N MET A 412 -0.41 28.05 -10.90
CA MET A 412 0.16 28.12 -12.23
C MET A 412 1.53 27.47 -12.24
N LEU A 413 1.75 26.60 -13.24
CA LEU A 413 3.06 26.08 -13.59
C LEU A 413 3.48 26.69 -14.91
N GLY A 414 4.72 27.13 -15.02
CA GLY A 414 5.22 27.69 -16.27
C GLY A 414 6.67 27.33 -16.49
N SER A 415 7.05 27.07 -17.75
CA SER A 415 8.44 26.95 -18.14
C SER A 415 8.68 27.52 -19.52
N TYR A 416 9.89 28.02 -19.73
CA TYR A 416 10.34 28.50 -21.02
C TYR A 416 11.71 27.97 -21.36
N LYS A 417 11.81 27.30 -22.50
CA LYS A 417 13.07 26.78 -23.04
C LYS A 417 13.56 27.67 -24.16
N PHE A 418 14.66 28.34 -23.93
CA PHE A 418 15.33 29.21 -24.89
C PHE A 418 16.07 28.39 -25.94
N LYS A 419 16.21 28.97 -27.15
CA LYS A 419 16.91 28.29 -28.27
C LYS A 419 18.37 27.95 -27.97
N PHE A 420 19.02 28.70 -27.08
CA PHE A 420 20.42 28.48 -26.66
C PHE A 420 20.58 27.47 -25.51
N GLY A 421 19.52 26.70 -25.19
CA GLY A 421 19.56 25.58 -24.25
C GLY A 421 19.43 25.96 -22.77
N LEU A 422 19.09 27.20 -22.46
CA LEU A 422 18.63 27.61 -21.12
C LEU A 422 17.14 27.27 -20.98
N GLU A 423 16.76 26.82 -19.80
CA GLU A 423 15.35 26.60 -19.43
C GLU A 423 15.11 27.19 -18.05
N THR A 424 14.01 27.91 -17.89
CA THR A 424 13.54 28.41 -16.61
C THR A 424 12.13 27.94 -16.34
N GLY A 425 11.76 27.74 -15.08
CA GLY A 425 10.40 27.38 -14.73
C GLY A 425 10.03 27.80 -13.32
N MET A 426 8.72 27.88 -13.12
CA MET A 426 8.09 28.25 -11.86
C MET A 426 6.87 27.38 -11.61
N ASP A 427 6.66 26.98 -10.36
CA ASP A 427 5.45 26.35 -9.82
C ASP A 427 4.97 27.22 -8.66
N LEU A 428 3.84 27.87 -8.84
CA LEU A 428 3.20 28.72 -7.84
C LEU A 428 1.83 28.17 -7.52
N LYS A 429 1.62 27.70 -6.27
CA LYS A 429 0.35 27.11 -5.83
C LYS A 429 -0.07 27.66 -4.47
N MET A 430 -1.36 27.98 -4.36
CA MET A 430 -2.02 28.25 -3.10
C MET A 430 -2.67 26.97 -2.58
N PHE A 431 -2.22 26.47 -1.44
CA PHE A 431 -2.81 25.34 -0.73
C PHE A 431 -3.73 25.85 0.37
N SER A 432 -4.98 25.41 0.35
CA SER A 432 -6.00 25.84 1.29
C SER A 432 -6.67 24.64 1.96
N ARG A 433 -6.90 24.75 3.26
CA ARG A 433 -7.55 23.71 4.07
C ARG A 433 -8.70 24.31 4.86
N ARG A 434 -9.83 23.58 4.92
CA ARG A 434 -11.05 24.01 5.62
C ARG A 434 -11.71 22.83 6.34
N GLY A 435 -12.43 23.14 7.42
CA GLY A 435 -13.23 22.17 8.15
C GLY A 435 -12.48 21.30 9.15
N TYR A 436 -11.24 21.61 9.42
CA TYR A 436 -10.47 20.91 10.45
C TYR A 436 -10.81 21.45 11.84
N SER A 437 -10.86 20.58 12.84
CA SER A 437 -11.17 20.93 14.23
C SER A 437 -10.08 21.79 14.89
N ASP A 438 -8.83 21.68 14.46
CA ASP A 438 -7.75 22.55 14.87
C ASP A 438 -7.71 23.79 13.94
N PRO A 439 -7.93 25.00 14.47
CA PRO A 439 -7.90 26.24 13.68
C PRO A 439 -6.57 26.50 12.96
N LEU A 440 -5.45 26.04 13.51
CA LEU A 440 -4.11 26.22 12.93
C LEU A 440 -3.92 25.47 11.60
N ILE A 441 -4.79 24.49 11.34
CA ILE A 441 -4.77 23.70 10.12
C ILE A 441 -5.59 24.34 9.01
N ASN A 442 -6.62 25.12 9.36
CA ASN A 442 -7.46 25.85 8.42
C ASN A 442 -6.71 27.07 7.86
N ALA A 443 -5.68 26.80 7.07
CA ALA A 443 -4.71 27.78 6.59
C ALA A 443 -4.70 27.89 5.06
N ASN A 444 -4.10 28.95 4.57
CA ASN A 444 -3.69 29.13 3.19
C ASN A 444 -2.16 29.22 3.17
N ASP A 445 -1.52 28.34 2.41
CA ASP A 445 -0.06 28.29 2.28
C ASP A 445 0.29 28.53 0.80
N LEU A 446 0.93 29.66 0.48
CA LEU A 446 1.40 29.97 -0.88
C LEU A 446 2.81 29.40 -1.08
N ILE A 447 2.91 28.36 -1.90
CA ILE A 447 4.18 27.69 -2.16
C ILE A 447 4.67 28.08 -3.55
N CYS A 448 5.92 28.50 -3.64
CA CYS A 448 6.57 28.85 -4.88
C CYS A 448 7.88 28.10 -5.02
N ASN A 449 8.00 27.32 -6.11
CA ASN A 449 9.25 26.67 -6.51
C ASN A 449 9.70 27.27 -7.84
N VAL A 450 10.99 27.50 -7.98
CA VAL A 450 11.58 28.04 -9.22
C VAL A 450 12.81 27.23 -9.61
N TYR A 451 13.09 27.16 -10.89
CA TYR A 451 14.32 26.57 -11.36
C TYR A 451 14.90 27.27 -12.57
N ILE A 452 16.21 27.13 -12.71
CA ILE A 452 16.95 27.48 -13.91
C ILE A 452 17.85 26.29 -14.28
N SER A 453 17.84 25.88 -15.54
CA SER A 453 18.61 24.76 -16.05
C SER A 453 19.32 25.13 -17.33
N LYS A 454 20.57 24.68 -17.48
CA LYS A 454 21.37 24.87 -18.68
C LYS A 454 21.98 23.55 -19.12
N SER A 455 21.79 23.24 -20.39
CA SER A 455 22.42 22.08 -21.03
C SER A 455 23.71 22.49 -21.74
N PHE A 456 24.77 21.72 -21.53
CA PHE A 456 26.09 21.86 -22.11
C PHE A 456 26.50 20.60 -22.87
N LEU A 457 27.59 20.65 -23.61
CA LEU A 457 28.19 19.52 -24.30
C LEU A 457 27.18 18.76 -25.21
N LYS A 458 26.40 19.50 -25.99
CA LYS A 458 25.33 18.94 -26.85
C LYS A 458 24.33 18.08 -26.06
N GLY A 459 24.00 18.48 -24.83
CA GLY A 459 23.02 17.81 -23.97
C GLY A 459 23.57 16.66 -23.12
N LYS A 460 24.89 16.41 -23.15
CA LYS A 460 25.52 15.40 -22.29
C LYS A 460 25.66 15.84 -20.84
N LEU A 461 25.83 17.13 -20.59
CA LEU A 461 25.90 17.69 -19.25
C LEU A 461 24.76 18.69 -19.07
N ALA A 462 24.03 18.61 -17.96
CA ALA A 462 23.06 19.62 -17.54
C ALA A 462 23.34 20.05 -16.11
N ALA A 463 23.30 21.35 -15.88
CA ALA A 463 23.30 21.95 -14.55
C ALA A 463 21.91 22.54 -14.31
N LYS A 464 21.29 22.23 -13.16
CA LYS A 464 19.99 22.76 -12.76
C LYS A 464 20.08 23.26 -11.32
N LEU A 465 19.69 24.51 -11.10
CA LEU A 465 19.52 25.10 -9.78
C LEU A 465 18.03 25.21 -9.50
N GLU A 466 17.59 24.67 -8.37
CA GLU A 466 16.20 24.71 -7.92
C GLU A 466 16.08 25.37 -6.56
N GLY A 467 15.10 26.26 -6.42
CA GLY A 467 14.67 26.83 -5.15
C GLY A 467 13.29 26.25 -4.80
N TYR A 468 13.20 25.63 -3.64
CA TYR A 468 11.96 25.04 -3.12
C TYR A 468 11.39 25.93 -2.03
N ASP A 469 10.04 26.12 -2.09
CA ASP A 469 9.27 26.91 -1.14
C ASP A 469 9.97 28.25 -0.76
N ILE A 470 10.26 29.06 -1.77
CA ILE A 470 10.98 30.33 -1.59
C ILE A 470 10.26 31.31 -0.64
N PHE A 471 8.96 31.10 -0.38
CA PHE A 471 8.18 31.90 0.57
C PHE A 471 8.14 31.31 1.97
N HIS A 472 8.74 30.14 2.20
CA HIS A 472 8.85 29.48 3.50
C HIS A 472 7.49 29.23 4.18
N GLN A 473 6.50 28.73 3.43
CA GLN A 473 5.15 28.53 3.94
C GLN A 473 4.73 27.07 4.05
N LEU A 474 5.57 26.12 3.62
CA LEU A 474 5.23 24.70 3.67
C LEU A 474 5.08 24.21 5.12
N LYS A 475 3.90 23.68 5.45
CA LYS A 475 3.62 23.03 6.73
C LYS A 475 3.63 21.51 6.58
N SER A 476 4.45 20.86 7.41
CA SER A 476 4.64 19.40 7.37
C SER A 476 3.64 18.71 8.30
N ILE A 477 2.38 18.62 7.87
CA ILE A 477 1.31 18.00 8.64
C ILE A 477 0.56 17.02 7.72
N SER A 478 0.36 15.79 8.19
CA SER A 478 -0.50 14.80 7.53
C SER A 478 -1.64 14.36 8.43
N TYR A 479 -2.77 13.99 7.81
CA TYR A 479 -3.96 13.52 8.50
C TYR A 479 -4.36 12.17 7.95
N GLU A 480 -4.63 11.23 8.87
CA GLU A 480 -5.24 9.95 8.58
C GLU A 480 -6.57 9.84 9.32
N ILE A 481 -7.62 9.42 8.59
CA ILE A 481 -8.95 9.23 9.13
C ILE A 481 -9.39 7.81 8.82
N ASN A 482 -9.69 7.03 9.86
CA ASN A 482 -10.15 5.65 9.75
C ASN A 482 -11.33 5.37 10.67
N GLY A 483 -11.77 4.11 10.74
CA GLY A 483 -12.88 3.69 11.59
C GLY A 483 -12.65 3.89 13.09
N GLN A 484 -11.43 4.03 13.52
CA GLN A 484 -11.05 4.20 14.92
C GLN A 484 -10.97 5.68 15.34
N GLY A 485 -10.62 6.57 14.39
CA GLY A 485 -10.51 7.99 14.70
C GLY A 485 -9.74 8.79 13.65
N LYS A 486 -9.22 9.91 14.10
CA LYS A 486 -8.36 10.82 13.34
C LYS A 486 -6.97 10.85 13.97
N THR A 487 -5.95 10.69 13.14
CA THR A 487 -4.55 10.85 13.54
C THR A 487 -3.96 12.05 12.81
N GLU A 488 -3.35 12.94 13.57
CA GLU A 488 -2.56 14.04 13.07
C GLU A 488 -1.08 13.73 13.29
N THR A 489 -0.30 13.79 12.23
CA THR A 489 1.15 13.61 12.29
C THR A 489 1.83 14.90 11.86
N ARG A 490 2.65 15.45 12.74
CA ARG A 490 3.55 16.58 12.45
C ARG A 490 4.95 16.04 12.31
N PHE A 491 5.62 16.40 11.23
CA PHE A 491 7.00 15.99 10.98
C PHE A 491 7.85 17.20 10.62
N ASN A 492 9.14 17.14 10.98
CA ASN A 492 10.08 18.16 10.60
C ASN A 492 10.51 17.94 9.15
N ALA A 493 10.05 18.80 8.24
CA ALA A 493 10.58 18.87 6.89
C ALA A 493 11.50 20.08 6.76
N ILE A 494 12.42 20.02 5.84
CA ILE A 494 13.22 21.18 5.45
C ILE A 494 12.26 22.15 4.74
N PRO A 495 11.95 23.31 5.32
CA PRO A 495 10.86 24.14 4.81
C PRO A 495 11.22 24.82 3.51
N ASN A 496 12.45 25.29 3.34
CA ASN A 496 12.96 25.85 2.09
C ASN A 496 14.44 25.50 1.90
N TYR A 497 14.84 25.30 0.66
CA TYR A 497 16.23 25.01 0.33
C TYR A 497 16.52 25.30 -1.15
N LEU A 498 17.81 25.47 -1.43
CA LEU A 498 18.36 25.52 -2.79
C LEU A 498 19.07 24.20 -3.07
N MET A 499 18.86 23.64 -4.26
CA MET A 499 19.50 22.40 -4.68
C MET A 499 20.17 22.59 -6.05
N LEU A 500 21.45 22.22 -6.14
CA LEU A 500 22.18 22.17 -7.40
C LEU A 500 22.26 20.73 -7.88
N HIS A 501 21.75 20.49 -9.09
CA HIS A 501 21.84 19.20 -9.77
C HIS A 501 22.88 19.30 -10.89
N LEU A 502 23.82 18.36 -10.93
CA LEU A 502 24.73 18.15 -12.05
C LEU A 502 24.43 16.78 -12.66
N ILE A 503 23.92 16.77 -13.89
CA ILE A 503 23.48 15.56 -14.56
C ILE A 503 24.37 15.32 -15.78
N TYR A 504 25.16 14.24 -15.76
CA TYR A 504 25.98 13.82 -16.87
C TYR A 504 25.44 12.52 -17.50
N LYS A 505 25.11 12.56 -18.80
CA LYS A 505 24.59 11.41 -19.56
C LYS A 505 25.75 10.69 -20.25
N MET A 506 26.11 9.52 -19.78
CA MET A 506 27.05 8.62 -20.44
C MET A 506 26.30 7.65 -21.35
N ASN A 507 26.51 7.78 -22.67
CA ASN A 507 26.05 6.76 -23.62
C ASN A 507 27.20 5.76 -23.82
N ILE A 508 27.16 4.65 -23.13
CA ILE A 508 28.03 3.51 -23.37
C ILE A 508 27.38 2.68 -24.50
N SER A 509 27.61 3.07 -25.75
CA SER A 509 27.30 2.19 -26.88
C SER A 509 28.42 1.14 -26.95
N GLY A 510 28.13 -0.09 -26.53
CA GLY A 510 29.00 -1.21 -26.85
C GLY A 510 29.17 -1.29 -28.39
N LYS A 511 30.39 -1.17 -28.89
CA LYS A 511 30.67 -1.54 -30.28
C LYS A 511 30.25 -3.02 -30.40
N LYS A 512 29.28 -3.28 -31.31
CA LYS A 512 29.04 -4.62 -31.84
C LYS A 512 30.24 -5.05 -32.69
#